data_f3a4a63b64999d7ff5af675e5e7995a0
#
_entry.id   f3a4a63b64999d7ff5af675e5e7995a0
#
_cell.length_a   1.000
_cell.length_b   1.000
_cell.length_c   1.000
_cell.angle_alpha   90.00
_cell.angle_beta   90.00
_cell.angle_gamma   90.00
#
_symmetry.space_group_name_H-M   'P 1'
#
loop_
_entity.id
_entity.type
_entity.pdbx_description
1 polymer ?
#
loop_
_entity_poly.entity_id
_entity_poly.type
_entity_poly.pdbx_seq_one_letter_code
_entity_poly.pdbx_strand_id
1 'polypeptide(L)'
;MEVLYKSTRSHTTPVTASQAILKGLAEDGGLFVPDHIPTLEVSMKELSGMTYQEVAYEVMKLYLTDFTEDELKGCINKAYDKKFDTDVIAPLAYADGAYYLELFHGATIAFKDMALSILPHLMTCSAKKNQVKNEIVILTATSGDTGKAALAGFADVPGTRIVVFYPKNGVSPIQEKQMVTQKGANTHVIGIKGNFDDAQTGVKNIFGDKELEKVMNNAGFQFSSANSINIGRLVPQIVYYVYAYARLLA
;
A
#
# COMPACT_ATOMS: atom_id res chain seq x y z
N MET A 1 6.20 -22.92 0.62
CA MET A 1 4.80 -23.28 0.24
C MET A 1 4.19 -22.03 -0.38
N GLU A 2 3.43 -22.14 -1.45
CA GLU A 2 2.79 -20.98 -2.09
C GLU A 2 1.64 -20.48 -1.22
N VAL A 3 1.55 -19.15 -1.02
CA VAL A 3 0.45 -18.50 -0.32
C VAL A 3 -0.52 -17.96 -1.37
N LEU A 4 -1.76 -18.44 -1.33
CA LEU A 4 -2.84 -17.96 -2.19
C LEU A 4 -3.78 -17.04 -1.40
N TYR A 5 -4.41 -16.13 -2.11
CA TYR A 5 -5.33 -15.15 -1.54
C TYR A 5 -6.76 -15.45 -1.92
N LYS A 6 -7.65 -15.47 -0.93
CA LYS A 6 -9.09 -15.73 -1.09
C LYS A 6 -9.89 -14.54 -0.56
N SER A 7 -11.11 -14.39 -1.08
CA SER A 7 -12.05 -13.39 -0.56
C SER A 7 -12.55 -13.76 0.83
N THR A 8 -12.70 -12.76 1.69
CA THR A 8 -13.38 -12.91 2.99
C THR A 8 -14.85 -13.31 2.86
N ARG A 9 -15.44 -13.18 1.67
CA ARG A 9 -16.82 -13.61 1.37
C ARG A 9 -16.90 -15.02 0.78
N SER A 10 -15.77 -15.68 0.56
CA SER A 10 -15.63 -17.11 0.23
C SER A 10 -16.20 -17.60 -1.11
N HIS A 11 -16.48 -16.73 -2.06
CA HIS A 11 -17.14 -17.12 -3.32
C HIS A 11 -16.26 -16.92 -4.58
N THR A 12 -14.98 -16.66 -4.40
CA THR A 12 -14.05 -16.43 -5.52
C THR A 12 -12.95 -17.49 -5.56
N THR A 13 -12.44 -17.78 -6.77
CA THR A 13 -11.23 -18.59 -6.93
C THR A 13 -10.04 -17.91 -6.28
N PRO A 14 -9.21 -18.65 -5.51
CA PRO A 14 -7.99 -18.09 -4.95
C PRO A 14 -7.07 -17.53 -6.05
N VAL A 15 -6.37 -16.46 -5.71
CA VAL A 15 -5.47 -15.74 -6.63
C VAL A 15 -4.08 -15.63 -6.01
N THR A 16 -3.06 -15.34 -6.83
CA THR A 16 -1.70 -15.06 -6.34
C THR A 16 -1.62 -13.69 -5.68
N ALA A 17 -0.54 -13.41 -4.95
CA ALA A 17 -0.33 -12.12 -4.30
C ALA A 17 -0.33 -10.97 -5.32
N SER A 18 0.36 -11.12 -6.45
CA SER A 18 0.41 -10.08 -7.49
C SER A 18 -0.97 -9.79 -8.09
N GLN A 19 -1.81 -10.82 -8.29
CA GLN A 19 -3.19 -10.65 -8.75
C GLN A 19 -4.07 -9.96 -7.71
N ALA A 20 -3.92 -10.32 -6.43
CA ALA A 20 -4.66 -9.67 -5.34
C ALA A 20 -4.29 -8.18 -5.19
N ILE A 21 -3.00 -7.83 -5.32
CA ILE A 21 -2.51 -6.45 -5.30
C ILE A 21 -3.10 -5.63 -6.47
N LEU A 22 -3.12 -6.19 -7.68
CA LEU A 22 -3.68 -5.52 -8.85
C LEU A 22 -5.19 -5.26 -8.72
N LYS A 23 -5.94 -6.26 -8.27
CA LYS A 23 -7.39 -6.14 -8.08
C LYS A 23 -7.74 -5.20 -6.92
N GLY A 24 -6.92 -5.21 -5.84
CA GLY A 24 -7.17 -4.44 -4.63
C GLY A 24 -8.37 -4.92 -3.81
N LEU A 25 -9.46 -5.31 -4.47
CA LEU A 25 -10.69 -5.83 -3.86
C LEU A 25 -11.16 -7.05 -4.66
N ALA A 26 -11.75 -8.04 -3.99
CA ALA A 26 -12.32 -9.20 -4.67
C ALA A 26 -13.62 -8.85 -5.41
N GLU A 27 -13.96 -9.61 -6.44
CA GLU A 27 -15.12 -9.36 -7.32
C GLU A 27 -16.46 -9.42 -6.59
N ASP A 28 -16.52 -10.18 -5.49
CA ASP A 28 -17.67 -10.27 -4.59
C ASP A 28 -17.72 -9.14 -3.53
N GLY A 29 -16.78 -8.19 -3.60
CA GLY A 29 -16.65 -7.08 -2.67
C GLY A 29 -16.00 -7.46 -1.32
N GLY A 30 -15.46 -8.68 -1.18
CA GLY A 30 -14.68 -9.12 -0.03
C GLY A 30 -13.22 -8.64 -0.11
N LEU A 31 -12.53 -8.70 1.02
CA LEU A 31 -11.09 -8.43 1.08
C LEU A 31 -10.31 -9.68 0.69
N PHE A 32 -9.17 -9.49 0.02
CA PHE A 32 -8.22 -10.57 -0.16
C PHE A 32 -7.45 -10.82 1.13
N VAL A 33 -7.46 -12.05 1.61
CA VAL A 33 -6.69 -12.53 2.77
C VAL A 33 -5.89 -13.77 2.38
N PRO A 34 -4.69 -13.97 2.95
CA PRO A 34 -3.92 -15.19 2.70
C PRO A 34 -4.69 -16.41 3.20
N ASP A 35 -4.56 -17.53 2.51
CA ASP A 35 -5.20 -18.78 2.88
C ASP A 35 -4.67 -19.38 4.18
N HIS A 36 -3.44 -19.00 4.55
CA HIS A 36 -2.83 -19.30 5.85
C HIS A 36 -1.86 -18.18 6.26
N ILE A 37 -1.56 -18.10 7.54
CA ILE A 37 -0.53 -17.20 8.06
C ILE A 37 0.80 -17.95 8.05
N PRO A 38 1.79 -17.51 7.26
CA PRO A 38 3.07 -18.18 7.20
C PRO A 38 3.89 -17.98 8.48
N THR A 39 4.75 -18.94 8.79
CA THR A 39 5.66 -18.86 9.94
C THR A 39 6.97 -18.21 9.51
N LEU A 40 7.47 -17.29 10.34
CA LEU A 40 8.78 -16.70 10.17
C LEU A 40 9.86 -17.72 10.55
N GLU A 41 10.75 -18.04 9.60
CA GLU A 41 11.79 -19.06 9.79
C GLU A 41 13.07 -18.48 10.42
N VAL A 42 13.33 -17.18 10.19
CA VAL A 42 14.49 -16.46 10.73
C VAL A 42 14.25 -16.12 12.21
N SER A 43 15.22 -16.38 13.05
CA SER A 43 15.10 -16.08 14.48
C SER A 43 15.08 -14.58 14.76
N MET A 44 14.41 -14.15 15.83
CA MET A 44 14.40 -12.74 16.24
C MET A 44 15.79 -12.18 16.51
N LYS A 45 16.71 -13.04 16.99
CA LYS A 45 18.10 -12.67 17.21
C LYS A 45 18.84 -12.35 15.90
N GLU A 46 18.61 -13.11 14.85
CA GLU A 46 19.17 -12.81 13.53
C GLU A 46 18.56 -11.53 12.96
N LEU A 47 17.23 -11.38 13.04
CA LEU A 47 16.53 -10.17 12.59
C LEU A 47 17.01 -8.91 13.33
N SER A 48 17.44 -9.02 14.59
CA SER A 48 17.90 -7.86 15.35
C SER A 48 19.18 -7.22 14.80
N GLY A 49 19.99 -7.97 14.05
CA GLY A 49 21.17 -7.49 13.34
C GLY A 49 20.91 -6.93 11.93
N MET A 50 19.69 -7.10 11.40
CA MET A 50 19.34 -6.74 10.03
C MET A 50 18.89 -5.28 9.90
N THR A 51 19.10 -4.70 8.72
CA THR A 51 18.49 -3.42 8.32
C THR A 51 16.98 -3.56 8.18
N TYR A 52 16.26 -2.42 8.12
CA TYR A 52 14.82 -2.45 7.87
C TYR A 52 14.47 -3.13 6.54
N GLN A 53 15.27 -2.91 5.50
CA GLN A 53 15.09 -3.49 4.18
C GLN A 53 15.26 -5.02 4.19
N GLU A 54 16.24 -5.52 4.94
CA GLU A 54 16.46 -6.97 5.09
C GLU A 54 15.31 -7.63 5.85
N VAL A 55 14.85 -7.03 6.97
CA VAL A 55 13.67 -7.52 7.69
C VAL A 55 12.41 -7.45 6.81
N ALA A 56 12.27 -6.39 5.99
CA ALA A 56 11.17 -6.26 5.04
C ALA A 56 11.17 -7.41 4.03
N TYR A 57 12.32 -7.79 3.52
CA TYR A 57 12.43 -8.94 2.62
C TYR A 57 12.05 -10.25 3.32
N GLU A 58 12.62 -10.52 4.51
CA GLU A 58 12.32 -11.75 5.27
C GLU A 58 10.83 -11.91 5.59
N VAL A 59 10.14 -10.82 5.90
CA VAL A 59 8.70 -10.85 6.18
C VAL A 59 7.88 -10.93 4.90
N MET A 60 8.14 -10.06 3.91
CA MET A 60 7.29 -9.96 2.73
C MET A 60 7.40 -11.18 1.81
N LYS A 61 8.56 -11.84 1.70
CA LYS A 61 8.73 -13.06 0.90
C LYS A 61 7.80 -14.19 1.32
N LEU A 62 7.39 -14.21 2.59
CA LEU A 62 6.47 -15.22 3.12
C LEU A 62 5.04 -15.04 2.60
N TYR A 63 4.64 -13.81 2.30
CA TYR A 63 3.30 -13.45 1.83
C TYR A 63 3.22 -13.26 0.31
N LEU A 64 4.28 -12.73 -0.30
CA LEU A 64 4.34 -12.39 -1.72
C LEU A 64 5.10 -13.47 -2.50
N THR A 65 4.63 -14.72 -2.38
CA THR A 65 5.35 -15.92 -2.81
C THR A 65 5.48 -16.07 -4.33
N ASP A 66 4.70 -15.35 -5.10
CA ASP A 66 4.83 -15.31 -6.57
C ASP A 66 5.79 -14.20 -7.08
N PHE A 67 6.38 -13.39 -6.17
CA PHE A 67 7.47 -12.47 -6.52
C PHE A 67 8.81 -13.18 -6.43
N THR A 68 9.69 -12.92 -7.39
CA THR A 68 11.09 -13.37 -7.28
C THR A 68 11.83 -12.52 -6.25
N GLU A 69 12.97 -13.03 -5.77
CA GLU A 69 13.84 -12.30 -4.83
C GLU A 69 14.24 -10.93 -5.38
N ASP A 70 14.68 -10.88 -6.64
CA ASP A 70 15.11 -9.62 -7.29
C ASP A 70 13.95 -8.63 -7.43
N GLU A 71 12.75 -9.10 -7.80
CA GLU A 71 11.56 -8.27 -7.90
C GLU A 71 11.22 -7.65 -6.53
N LEU A 72 11.19 -8.47 -5.49
CA LEU A 72 10.81 -8.02 -4.16
C LEU A 72 11.86 -7.09 -3.54
N LYS A 73 13.15 -7.44 -3.60
CA LYS A 73 14.26 -6.58 -3.16
C LYS A 73 14.30 -5.27 -3.95
N GLY A 74 14.02 -5.33 -5.26
CA GLY A 74 13.91 -4.14 -6.09
C GLY A 74 12.78 -3.19 -5.66
N CYS A 75 11.63 -3.73 -5.26
CA CYS A 75 10.52 -2.94 -4.71
C CYS A 75 10.88 -2.33 -3.35
N ILE A 76 11.47 -3.12 -2.45
CA ILE A 76 11.88 -2.71 -1.10
C ILE A 76 12.90 -1.57 -1.16
N ASN A 77 13.97 -1.72 -1.95
CA ASN A 77 15.04 -0.74 -2.04
C ASN A 77 14.59 0.60 -2.66
N LYS A 78 13.61 0.57 -3.56
CA LYS A 78 13.01 1.79 -4.13
C LYS A 78 12.06 2.48 -3.15
N ALA A 79 11.47 1.74 -2.25
CA ALA A 79 10.51 2.27 -1.27
C ALA A 79 11.20 2.87 -0.05
N TYR A 80 12.13 2.13 0.53
CA TYR A 80 12.80 2.48 1.79
C TYR A 80 14.22 2.99 1.52
N ASP A 81 14.31 4.17 0.97
CA ASP A 81 15.53 4.85 0.59
C ASP A 81 15.65 6.23 1.29
N LYS A 82 16.51 7.08 0.77
CA LYS A 82 16.74 8.46 1.27
C LYS A 82 15.51 9.40 1.23
N LYS A 83 14.32 8.93 0.84
CA LYS A 83 13.06 9.66 1.04
C LYS A 83 12.63 9.66 2.51
N PHE A 84 13.16 8.71 3.29
CA PHE A 84 13.07 8.74 4.74
C PHE A 84 14.21 9.62 5.29
N ASP A 85 13.93 10.43 6.30
CA ASP A 85 14.89 11.35 6.91
C ASP A 85 15.86 10.66 7.89
N THR A 86 15.79 9.33 8.00
CA THR A 86 16.69 8.49 8.78
C THR A 86 17.02 7.19 8.04
N ASP A 87 18.29 6.77 8.11
CA ASP A 87 18.74 5.51 7.51
C ASP A 87 18.14 4.27 8.19
N VAL A 88 17.68 4.40 9.42
CA VAL A 88 17.05 3.32 10.21
C VAL A 88 15.61 3.06 9.77
N ILE A 89 14.99 3.97 9.02
CA ILE A 89 13.61 3.92 8.49
C ILE A 89 12.53 4.01 9.58
N ALA A 90 12.57 3.13 10.59
CA ALA A 90 11.62 3.04 11.69
C ALA A 90 12.35 2.88 13.03
N PRO A 91 12.97 3.95 13.55
CA PRO A 91 13.70 3.90 14.81
C PRO A 91 12.80 3.57 15.99
N LEU A 92 13.39 2.94 17.00
CA LEU A 92 12.76 2.65 18.29
C LEU A 92 13.40 3.55 19.34
N ALA A 93 12.70 4.61 19.75
CA ALA A 93 13.16 5.53 20.78
C ALA A 93 12.72 5.08 22.17
N TYR A 94 13.56 5.29 23.19
CA TYR A 94 13.20 5.03 24.58
C TYR A 94 13.05 6.34 25.34
N ALA A 95 11.91 6.54 25.98
CA ALA A 95 11.64 7.70 26.82
C ALA A 95 10.63 7.34 27.91
N ASP A 96 10.77 7.91 29.10
CA ASP A 96 9.84 7.79 30.23
C ASP A 96 9.43 6.33 30.58
N GLY A 97 10.35 5.38 30.45
CA GLY A 97 10.08 3.96 30.76
C GLY A 97 9.35 3.19 29.69
N ALA A 98 9.15 3.76 28.50
CA ALA A 98 8.47 3.13 27.37
C ALA A 98 9.29 3.22 26.08
N TYR A 99 9.04 2.28 25.17
CA TYR A 99 9.59 2.31 23.82
C TYR A 99 8.55 2.89 22.85
N TYR A 100 9.02 3.77 21.97
CA TYR A 100 8.22 4.45 20.94
C TYR A 100 8.74 4.06 19.58
N LEU A 101 7.92 3.37 18.78
CA LEU A 101 8.22 3.08 17.39
C LEU A 101 7.87 4.31 16.54
N GLU A 102 8.90 4.95 15.99
CA GLU A 102 8.74 6.17 15.19
C GLU A 102 8.46 5.80 13.72
N LEU A 103 7.26 6.09 13.24
CA LEU A 103 6.80 5.76 11.89
C LEU A 103 6.55 7.01 11.02
N PHE A 104 7.07 8.17 11.45
CA PHE A 104 6.82 9.47 10.81
C PHE A 104 7.99 10.00 9.98
N HIS A 105 9.00 9.19 9.74
CA HIS A 105 10.23 9.60 9.02
C HIS A 105 10.08 9.62 7.49
N GLY A 106 8.93 9.19 6.95
CA GLY A 106 8.66 9.21 5.52
C GLY A 106 8.26 10.58 4.96
N ALA A 107 8.11 10.65 3.65
CA ALA A 107 7.91 11.88 2.88
C ALA A 107 6.69 12.71 3.30
N THR A 108 5.66 12.13 3.91
CA THR A 108 4.44 12.84 4.34
C THR A 108 4.27 12.90 5.85
N ILE A 109 5.27 12.45 6.61
CA ILE A 109 5.30 12.49 8.08
C ILE A 109 4.12 11.70 8.70
N ALA A 110 3.71 10.62 8.04
CA ALA A 110 2.64 9.74 8.49
C ALA A 110 3.07 8.28 8.40
N PHE A 111 2.65 7.44 9.38
CA PHE A 111 2.94 6.00 9.37
C PHE A 111 2.51 5.30 8.06
N LYS A 112 1.59 5.90 7.35
CA LYS A 112 1.08 5.39 6.06
C LYS A 112 2.14 5.36 4.97
N ASP A 113 3.20 6.16 5.10
CA ASP A 113 4.35 6.15 4.21
C ASP A 113 5.04 4.78 4.21
N MET A 114 5.05 4.08 5.36
CA MET A 114 5.64 2.75 5.48
C MET A 114 5.07 1.73 4.48
N ALA A 115 3.80 1.87 4.11
CA ALA A 115 3.15 0.99 3.15
C ALA A 115 2.93 1.64 1.78
N LEU A 116 2.65 2.95 1.75
CA LEU A 116 2.35 3.65 0.50
C LEU A 116 3.60 4.03 -0.30
N SER A 117 4.78 3.98 0.30
CA SER A 117 6.06 4.09 -0.44
C SER A 117 6.35 2.85 -1.28
N ILE A 118 5.95 1.65 -0.83
CA ILE A 118 6.24 0.40 -1.54
C ILE A 118 5.10 -0.05 -2.46
N LEU A 119 3.83 0.27 -2.14
CA LEU A 119 2.67 -0.19 -2.92
C LEU A 119 2.77 0.13 -4.41
N PRO A 120 3.22 1.31 -4.87
CA PRO A 120 3.37 1.59 -6.29
C PRO A 120 4.35 0.64 -6.99
N HIS A 121 5.44 0.27 -6.32
CA HIS A 121 6.45 -0.64 -6.85
C HIS A 121 5.93 -2.08 -6.91
N LEU A 122 5.23 -2.53 -5.86
CA LEU A 122 4.55 -3.84 -5.88
C LEU A 122 3.50 -3.89 -6.99
N MET A 123 2.73 -2.83 -7.18
CA MET A 123 1.67 -2.76 -8.18
C MET A 123 2.21 -2.77 -9.60
N THR A 124 3.25 -1.99 -9.90
CA THR A 124 3.88 -1.99 -11.22
C THR A 124 4.60 -3.30 -11.53
N CYS A 125 5.23 -3.92 -10.54
CA CYS A 125 5.79 -5.26 -10.66
C CYS A 125 4.70 -6.31 -10.93
N SER A 126 3.59 -6.26 -10.20
CA SER A 126 2.43 -7.11 -10.38
C SER A 126 1.81 -6.97 -11.78
N ALA A 127 1.69 -5.72 -12.28
CA ALA A 127 1.20 -5.45 -13.64
C ALA A 127 2.09 -6.11 -14.70
N LYS A 128 3.40 -5.94 -14.59
CA LYS A 128 4.37 -6.58 -15.49
C LYS A 128 4.25 -8.10 -15.44
N LYS A 129 4.19 -8.68 -14.26
CA LYS A 129 4.10 -10.13 -14.03
C LYS A 129 2.83 -10.73 -14.63
N ASN A 130 1.71 -10.05 -14.52
CA ASN A 130 0.42 -10.48 -15.06
C ASN A 130 0.16 -9.97 -16.49
N GLN A 131 1.15 -9.40 -17.17
CA GLN A 131 1.07 -8.90 -18.55
C GLN A 131 -0.06 -7.88 -18.77
N VAL A 132 -0.37 -7.10 -17.73
CA VAL A 132 -1.38 -6.05 -17.78
C VAL A 132 -0.89 -4.91 -18.69
N LYS A 133 -1.71 -4.56 -19.68
CA LYS A 133 -1.43 -3.47 -20.64
C LYS A 133 -2.14 -2.17 -20.28
N ASN A 134 -3.21 -2.28 -19.48
CA ASN A 134 -4.01 -1.13 -19.08
C ASN A 134 -3.25 -0.28 -18.06
N GLU A 135 -3.42 1.03 -18.15
CA GLU A 135 -2.97 1.96 -17.12
C GLU A 135 -3.81 1.76 -15.85
N ILE A 136 -3.16 1.68 -14.68
CA ILE A 136 -3.84 1.41 -13.42
C ILE A 136 -4.32 2.72 -12.80
N VAL A 137 -5.63 2.87 -12.65
CA VAL A 137 -6.26 4.02 -12.01
C VAL A 137 -6.53 3.71 -10.55
N ILE A 138 -5.75 4.33 -9.66
CA ILE A 138 -5.88 4.17 -8.21
C ILE A 138 -6.93 5.14 -7.68
N LEU A 139 -8.03 4.61 -7.18
CA LEU A 139 -9.07 5.40 -6.51
C LEU A 139 -8.89 5.34 -5.01
N THR A 140 -8.82 6.50 -4.37
CA THR A 140 -8.58 6.61 -2.93
C THR A 140 -9.54 7.61 -2.30
N ALA A 141 -10.37 7.16 -1.36
CA ALA A 141 -11.09 8.04 -0.45
C ALA A 141 -10.23 8.32 0.79
N THR A 142 -10.21 9.57 1.26
CA THR A 142 -9.36 9.94 2.38
C THR A 142 -10.02 10.95 3.32
N SER A 143 -9.66 10.85 4.60
CA SER A 143 -9.88 11.88 5.62
C SER A 143 -8.62 12.74 5.87
N GLY A 144 -7.59 12.60 4.98
CA GLY A 144 -6.35 13.39 5.04
C GLY A 144 -5.10 12.55 4.78
N ASP A 145 -4.57 11.85 5.76
CA ASP A 145 -3.26 11.17 5.73
C ASP A 145 -3.10 10.14 4.61
N THR A 146 -4.12 9.32 4.37
CA THR A 146 -4.03 8.29 3.32
C THR A 146 -3.89 8.93 1.94
N GLY A 147 -4.67 9.98 1.67
CA GLY A 147 -4.64 10.65 0.36
C GLY A 147 -3.29 11.29 0.08
N LYS A 148 -2.74 12.04 1.05
CA LYS A 148 -1.43 12.68 0.87
C LYS A 148 -0.30 11.66 0.69
N ALA A 149 -0.29 10.58 1.48
CA ALA A 149 0.73 9.54 1.38
C ALA A 149 0.62 8.73 0.07
N ALA A 150 -0.61 8.44 -0.38
CA ALA A 150 -0.84 7.78 -1.66
C ALA A 150 -0.42 8.66 -2.84
N LEU A 151 -0.79 9.95 -2.82
CA LEU A 151 -0.35 10.90 -3.86
C LEU A 151 1.17 10.98 -3.94
N ALA A 152 1.87 11.10 -2.81
CA ALA A 152 3.32 11.14 -2.78
C ALA A 152 3.97 9.84 -3.29
N GLY A 153 3.41 8.68 -2.91
CA GLY A 153 3.93 7.37 -3.34
C GLY A 153 3.73 7.09 -4.83
N PHE A 154 2.58 7.50 -5.40
CA PHE A 154 2.24 7.24 -6.80
C PHE A 154 2.64 8.37 -7.76
N ALA A 155 3.15 9.51 -7.26
CA ALA A 155 3.54 10.64 -8.10
C ALA A 155 4.56 10.22 -9.17
N ASP A 156 4.23 10.47 -10.43
CA ASP A 156 5.05 10.17 -11.61
C ASP A 156 5.46 8.68 -11.77
N VAL A 157 4.75 7.75 -11.12
CA VAL A 157 4.98 6.32 -11.31
C VAL A 157 4.38 5.88 -12.66
N PRO A 158 5.19 5.40 -13.61
CA PRO A 158 4.74 5.02 -14.93
C PRO A 158 3.65 3.93 -14.92
N GLY A 159 2.66 4.06 -15.80
CA GLY A 159 1.55 3.10 -15.91
C GLY A 159 0.51 3.20 -14.80
N THR A 160 0.55 4.29 -14.01
CA THR A 160 -0.43 4.54 -12.95
C THR A 160 -1.02 5.94 -13.03
N ARG A 161 -2.28 6.09 -12.64
CA ARG A 161 -2.94 7.36 -12.29
C ARG A 161 -3.52 7.26 -10.90
N ILE A 162 -3.41 8.33 -10.13
CA ILE A 162 -4.05 8.38 -8.82
C ILE A 162 -5.08 9.50 -8.76
N VAL A 163 -6.28 9.13 -8.29
CA VAL A 163 -7.40 10.04 -8.05
C VAL A 163 -7.78 9.95 -6.57
N VAL A 164 -7.60 11.04 -5.85
CA VAL A 164 -7.91 11.14 -4.43
C VAL A 164 -9.17 11.97 -4.24
N PHE A 165 -10.16 11.39 -3.57
CA PHE A 165 -11.39 12.06 -3.16
C PHE A 165 -11.32 12.40 -1.67
N TYR A 166 -11.55 13.67 -1.32
CA TYR A 166 -11.56 14.11 0.07
C TYR A 166 -12.78 15.01 0.35
N PRO A 167 -13.33 15.02 1.56
CA PRO A 167 -14.41 15.94 1.92
C PRO A 167 -13.87 17.37 2.02
N LYS A 168 -14.35 18.26 1.17
CA LYS A 168 -13.99 19.68 1.21
C LYS A 168 -14.42 20.25 2.57
N ASN A 169 -13.51 20.88 3.29
CA ASN A 169 -13.67 21.33 4.68
C ASN A 169 -13.77 20.22 5.73
N GLY A 170 -13.55 18.95 5.36
CA GLY A 170 -13.57 17.81 6.28
C GLY A 170 -12.18 17.23 6.59
N VAL A 171 -11.11 17.90 6.16
CA VAL A 171 -9.70 17.58 6.44
C VAL A 171 -9.01 18.79 7.04
N SER A 172 -7.88 18.59 7.74
CA SER A 172 -7.12 19.74 8.26
C SER A 172 -6.55 20.60 7.12
N PRO A 173 -6.38 21.92 7.33
CA PRO A 173 -5.80 22.80 6.31
C PRO A 173 -4.43 22.36 5.81
N ILE A 174 -3.61 21.76 6.69
CA ILE A 174 -2.28 21.22 6.32
C ILE A 174 -2.43 20.03 5.41
N GLN A 175 -3.30 19.06 5.75
CA GLN A 175 -3.54 17.87 4.94
C GLN A 175 -4.12 18.22 3.57
N GLU A 176 -5.08 19.15 3.51
CA GLU A 176 -5.60 19.65 2.23
C GLU A 176 -4.48 20.26 1.40
N LYS A 177 -3.66 21.15 1.99
CA LYS A 177 -2.54 21.78 1.32
C LYS A 177 -1.55 20.75 0.76
N GLN A 178 -1.18 19.74 1.56
CA GLN A 178 -0.29 18.66 1.11
C GLN A 178 -0.85 17.89 -0.08
N MET A 179 -2.17 17.66 -0.15
CA MET A 179 -2.80 16.97 -1.27
C MET A 179 -2.86 17.85 -2.52
N VAL A 180 -3.41 19.08 -2.40
CA VAL A 180 -3.65 19.94 -3.57
C VAL A 180 -2.38 20.55 -4.17
N THR A 181 -1.28 20.55 -3.43
CA THR A 181 0.04 21.01 -3.92
C THR A 181 0.97 19.87 -4.34
N GLN A 182 0.52 18.61 -4.21
CA GLN A 182 1.32 17.46 -4.65
C GLN A 182 1.60 17.58 -6.16
N LYS A 183 2.87 17.54 -6.51
CA LYS A 183 3.31 17.52 -7.92
C LYS A 183 3.28 16.09 -8.45
N GLY A 184 3.02 15.95 -9.73
CA GLY A 184 2.99 14.70 -10.46
C GLY A 184 2.02 14.79 -11.64
N ALA A 185 2.44 14.40 -12.84
CA ALA A 185 1.61 14.47 -14.04
C ALA A 185 0.41 13.50 -14.00
N ASN A 186 0.48 12.48 -13.14
CA ASN A 186 -0.52 11.44 -12.98
C ASN A 186 -1.36 11.57 -11.69
N THR A 187 -1.25 12.70 -10.96
CA THR A 187 -1.94 12.92 -9.68
C THR A 187 -3.16 13.81 -9.85
N HIS A 188 -4.30 13.40 -9.30
CA HIS A 188 -5.56 14.14 -9.35
C HIS A 188 -6.20 14.19 -7.96
N VAL A 189 -6.64 15.38 -7.54
CA VAL A 189 -7.24 15.60 -6.22
C VAL A 189 -8.60 16.25 -6.39
N ILE A 190 -9.65 15.62 -5.83
CA ILE A 190 -11.04 16.05 -6.00
C ILE A 190 -11.67 16.25 -4.62
N GLY A 191 -11.99 17.52 -4.31
CA GLY A 191 -12.78 17.85 -3.13
C GLY A 191 -14.27 17.61 -3.39
N ILE A 192 -14.91 16.78 -2.57
CA ILE A 192 -16.36 16.52 -2.66
C ILE A 192 -17.14 17.36 -1.65
N LYS A 193 -18.41 17.63 -1.95
CA LYS A 193 -19.38 18.14 -0.98
C LYS A 193 -19.97 16.96 -0.22
N GLY A 194 -19.60 16.79 1.03
CA GLY A 194 -20.01 15.68 1.88
C GLY A 194 -18.96 15.39 2.95
N ASN A 195 -19.06 14.24 3.58
CA ASN A 195 -18.12 13.74 4.58
C ASN A 195 -17.24 12.61 4.06
N PHE A 196 -16.39 12.02 4.93
CA PHE A 196 -15.52 10.92 4.54
C PHE A 196 -16.29 9.67 4.10
N ASP A 197 -17.42 9.37 4.74
CA ASP A 197 -18.23 8.19 4.42
C ASP A 197 -18.87 8.33 3.02
N ASP A 198 -19.25 9.56 2.64
CA ASP A 198 -19.71 9.86 1.29
C ASP A 198 -18.62 9.60 0.24
N ALA A 199 -17.39 10.06 0.51
CA ALA A 199 -16.24 9.79 -0.36
C ALA A 199 -15.97 8.29 -0.50
N GLN A 200 -15.98 7.56 0.62
CA GLN A 200 -15.73 6.12 0.66
C GLN A 200 -16.82 5.34 -0.06
N THR A 201 -18.08 5.72 0.13
CA THR A 201 -19.23 5.12 -0.55
C THR A 201 -19.16 5.36 -2.04
N GLY A 202 -18.83 6.58 -2.45
CA GLY A 202 -18.63 6.91 -3.88
C GLY A 202 -17.57 6.05 -4.54
N VAL A 203 -16.41 5.89 -3.91
CA VAL A 203 -15.34 5.01 -4.42
C VAL A 203 -15.80 3.54 -4.49
N LYS A 204 -16.51 3.03 -3.47
CA LYS A 204 -17.06 1.67 -3.50
C LYS A 204 -18.08 1.47 -4.62
N ASN A 205 -18.92 2.47 -4.88
CA ASN A 205 -19.89 2.43 -5.97
C ASN A 205 -19.19 2.36 -7.34
N ILE A 206 -18.12 3.14 -7.54
CA ILE A 206 -17.30 3.07 -8.76
C ILE A 206 -16.72 1.65 -8.95
N PHE A 207 -16.17 1.02 -7.90
CA PHE A 207 -15.66 -0.36 -7.97
C PHE A 207 -16.76 -1.39 -8.25
N GLY A 208 -18.00 -1.14 -7.81
CA GLY A 208 -19.17 -2.01 -8.03
C GLY A 208 -19.83 -1.83 -9.39
N ASP A 209 -19.53 -0.77 -10.11
CA ASP A 209 -20.16 -0.43 -11.40
C ASP A 209 -19.51 -1.20 -12.56
N LYS A 210 -20.12 -2.31 -12.94
CA LYS A 210 -19.63 -3.19 -14.00
C LYS A 210 -19.67 -2.57 -15.40
N GLU A 211 -20.62 -1.66 -15.66
CA GLU A 211 -20.67 -0.95 -16.93
C GLU A 211 -19.51 0.03 -17.04
N LEU A 212 -19.25 0.81 -15.99
CA LEU A 212 -18.11 1.71 -15.95
C LEU A 212 -16.78 0.95 -16.02
N GLU A 213 -16.64 -0.17 -15.30
CA GLU A 213 -15.45 -1.05 -15.37
C GLU A 213 -15.19 -1.47 -16.83
N LYS A 214 -16.20 -1.91 -17.54
CA LYS A 214 -16.10 -2.31 -18.96
C LYS A 214 -15.68 -1.15 -19.85
N VAL A 215 -16.28 0.03 -19.67
CA VAL A 215 -15.92 1.23 -20.44
C VAL A 215 -14.46 1.60 -20.21
N MET A 216 -14.01 1.59 -18.95
CA MET A 216 -12.63 1.89 -18.60
C MET A 216 -11.66 0.87 -19.17
N ASN A 217 -11.95 -0.42 -19.06
CA ASN A 217 -11.11 -1.48 -19.63
C ASN A 217 -10.97 -1.35 -21.15
N ASN A 218 -12.05 -1.04 -21.87
CA ASN A 218 -12.01 -0.82 -23.31
C ASN A 218 -11.21 0.45 -23.71
N ALA A 219 -11.14 1.43 -22.80
CA ALA A 219 -10.34 2.65 -22.98
C ALA A 219 -8.87 2.48 -22.55
N GLY A 220 -8.46 1.27 -22.13
CA GLY A 220 -7.08 0.98 -21.71
C GLY A 220 -6.78 1.31 -20.26
N PHE A 221 -7.79 1.40 -19.40
CA PHE A 221 -7.65 1.65 -17.96
C PHE A 221 -8.24 0.52 -17.14
N GLN A 222 -7.69 0.31 -15.94
CA GLN A 222 -8.28 -0.59 -14.94
C GLN A 222 -8.21 0.03 -13.55
N PHE A 223 -9.22 -0.22 -12.72
CA PHE A 223 -9.25 0.30 -11.37
C PHE A 223 -8.43 -0.54 -10.38
N SER A 224 -7.82 0.14 -9.41
CA SER A 224 -7.26 -0.44 -8.20
C SER A 224 -7.37 0.55 -7.02
N SER A 225 -6.94 0.16 -5.83
CA SER A 225 -7.07 0.99 -4.63
C SER A 225 -5.78 1.05 -3.82
N ALA A 226 -5.51 2.21 -3.21
CA ALA A 226 -4.47 2.40 -2.20
C ALA A 226 -5.03 2.49 -0.76
N ASN A 227 -6.32 2.23 -0.56
CA ASN A 227 -6.91 2.13 0.78
C ASN A 227 -6.51 0.81 1.47
N SER A 228 -6.81 0.68 2.77
CA SER A 228 -6.51 -0.53 3.58
C SER A 228 -7.33 -1.77 3.19
N ILE A 229 -8.00 -1.75 2.05
CA ILE A 229 -8.66 -2.88 1.42
C ILE A 229 -7.71 -3.66 0.50
N ASN A 230 -6.58 -3.07 0.12
CA ASN A 230 -5.57 -3.71 -0.73
C ASN A 230 -4.52 -4.42 0.12
N ILE A 231 -4.34 -5.73 -0.12
CA ILE A 231 -3.38 -6.55 0.61
C ILE A 231 -1.92 -6.06 0.42
N GLY A 232 -1.60 -5.48 -0.73
CA GLY A 232 -0.31 -4.85 -1.01
C GLY A 232 0.01 -3.66 -0.12
N ARG A 233 -1.00 -3.11 0.57
CA ARG A 233 -0.84 -2.12 1.62
C ARG A 233 -0.75 -2.73 3.01
N LEU A 234 -1.36 -3.88 3.26
CA LEU A 234 -1.40 -4.50 4.59
C LEU A 234 -0.11 -5.28 4.88
N VAL A 235 0.39 -6.05 3.93
CA VAL A 235 1.61 -6.86 4.11
C VAL A 235 2.82 -6.03 4.54
N PRO A 236 3.13 -4.86 3.93
CA PRO A 236 4.24 -4.03 4.39
C PRO A 236 4.13 -3.52 5.83
N GLN A 237 2.91 -3.46 6.38
CA GLN A 237 2.72 -3.02 7.77
C GLN A 237 3.10 -4.11 8.79
N ILE A 238 3.16 -5.38 8.40
CA ILE A 238 3.66 -6.45 9.27
C ILE A 238 5.13 -6.21 9.60
N VAL A 239 5.88 -5.67 8.65
CA VAL A 239 7.34 -5.48 8.74
C VAL A 239 7.73 -4.66 9.97
N TYR A 240 7.13 -3.49 10.18
CA TYR A 240 7.55 -2.62 11.29
C TYR A 240 7.19 -3.19 12.67
N TYR A 241 6.19 -4.06 12.78
CA TYR A 241 5.92 -4.76 14.04
C TYR A 241 7.01 -5.81 14.32
N VAL A 242 7.38 -6.60 13.31
CA VAL A 242 8.47 -7.60 13.45
C VAL A 242 9.79 -6.90 13.71
N TYR A 243 10.08 -5.82 12.98
CA TYR A 243 11.29 -5.01 13.15
C TYR A 243 11.39 -4.43 14.58
N ALA A 244 10.32 -3.80 15.07
CA ALA A 244 10.29 -3.23 16.41
C ALA A 244 10.55 -4.31 17.49
N TYR A 245 9.92 -5.48 17.36
CA TYR A 245 10.14 -6.58 18.31
C TYR A 245 11.57 -7.12 18.26
N ALA A 246 12.14 -7.28 17.07
CA ALA A 246 13.54 -7.69 16.92
C ALA A 246 14.51 -6.67 17.55
N ARG A 247 14.25 -5.37 17.41
CA ARG A 247 15.03 -4.30 18.03
C ARG A 247 14.94 -4.25 19.55
N LEU A 248 13.82 -4.69 20.14
CA LEU A 248 13.70 -4.81 21.60
C LEU A 248 14.54 -5.96 22.18
N LEU A 249 14.94 -6.92 21.35
CA LEU A 249 15.72 -8.08 21.76
C LEU A 249 17.23 -7.92 21.47
N ALA A 250 17.62 -6.84 20.81
CA ALA A 250 19.02 -6.49 20.55
C ALA A 250 19.64 -5.82 21.77
#